data_6de287181f7243cc7600c385f9cf33b2
#
_entry.id   6de287181f7243cc7600c385f9cf33b2
#
_cell.length_a   1.000
_cell.length_b   1.000
_cell.length_c   1.000
_cell.angle_alpha   90.00
_cell.angle_beta   90.00
_cell.angle_gamma   90.00
#
_symmetry.space_group_name_H-M   'P 1'
#
loop_
_entity.id
_entity.type
_entity.pdbx_description
1 polymer ?
#
loop_
_entity_poly.entity_id
_entity_poly.type
_entity_poly.pdbx_seq_one_letter_code
_entity_poly.pdbx_strand_id
1 'polypeptide(L)'
;MADTPAGPFADLSDRPVFDPGYPVIDANLYREDGRCYLYYSRCCYEHRVGQWEESWIYSVELKPDFSGVTGEPVLLLRPEQDWEGRSAAATGRRWNEGSFLLRQGGRYYMTYSANCFAGPDYAVGYATAESPLGPFVKAAENPILERGGEVTGTGHSCLFRTRQGQLLICYHGRTAATGQDRVAFLSPAHFTAQGRLVVER
;
A
#
# COMPACT_ATOMS: atom_id res chain seq x y z
N MET A 1 7.79 -0.84 -21.20
CA MET A 1 9.07 -1.24 -20.58
C MET A 1 10.17 -0.27 -20.95
N ALA A 2 11.26 -0.26 -20.21
CA ALA A 2 12.46 0.53 -20.49
C ALA A 2 13.70 -0.25 -20.04
N ASP A 3 14.86 0.03 -20.67
CA ASP A 3 16.15 -0.59 -20.31
C ASP A 3 16.77 0.08 -19.06
N THR A 4 16.33 1.28 -18.75
CA THR A 4 16.81 2.04 -17.58
C THR A 4 15.63 2.57 -16.74
N PRO A 5 15.82 2.81 -15.42
CA PRO A 5 14.78 3.40 -14.58
C PRO A 5 14.31 4.80 -15.02
N ALA A 6 15.13 5.51 -15.78
CA ALA A 6 14.81 6.84 -16.32
C ALA A 6 14.07 6.77 -17.67
N GLY A 7 13.87 5.58 -18.24
CA GLY A 7 13.25 5.40 -19.55
C GLY A 7 14.23 5.57 -20.71
N PRO A 8 13.74 5.86 -21.93
CA PRO A 8 12.32 6.10 -22.22
C PRO A 8 11.47 4.84 -22.07
N PHE A 9 10.25 4.99 -21.57
CA PHE A 9 9.30 3.89 -21.41
C PHE A 9 8.46 3.72 -22.68
N ALA A 10 8.23 2.47 -23.06
CA ALA A 10 7.29 2.09 -24.10
C ALA A 10 6.26 1.11 -23.54
N ASP A 11 5.02 1.26 -23.97
CA ASP A 11 3.97 0.31 -23.63
C ASP A 11 4.25 -1.05 -24.26
N LEU A 12 3.95 -2.12 -23.52
CA LEU A 12 4.04 -3.50 -24.03
C LEU A 12 2.86 -3.88 -24.90
N SER A 13 1.75 -3.19 -24.70
CA SER A 13 0.47 -3.47 -25.32
C SER A 13 -0.37 -2.19 -25.37
N ASP A 14 -1.31 -2.13 -26.30
CA ASP A 14 -2.34 -1.11 -26.39
C ASP A 14 -3.53 -1.36 -25.42
N ARG A 15 -3.45 -2.40 -24.61
CA ARG A 15 -4.45 -2.80 -23.63
C ARG A 15 -3.84 -2.90 -22.25
N PRO A 16 -4.65 -2.68 -21.19
CA PRO A 16 -4.23 -2.99 -19.82
C PRO A 16 -3.78 -4.46 -19.70
N VAL A 17 -2.71 -4.70 -18.94
CA VAL A 17 -2.26 -6.06 -18.60
C VAL A 17 -3.32 -6.83 -17.82
N PHE A 18 -4.10 -6.09 -17.02
CA PHE A 18 -5.16 -6.62 -16.18
C PHE A 18 -6.33 -5.64 -16.12
N ASP A 19 -7.54 -6.16 -16.40
CA ASP A 19 -8.80 -5.45 -16.25
C ASP A 19 -9.79 -6.37 -15.50
N PRO A 20 -10.05 -6.14 -14.22
CA PRO A 20 -10.98 -6.95 -13.43
C PRO A 20 -12.44 -6.56 -13.63
N GLY A 21 -12.75 -5.58 -14.49
CA GLY A 21 -14.12 -5.11 -14.74
C GLY A 21 -14.65 -4.16 -13.66
N TYR A 22 -13.77 -3.60 -12.81
CA TYR A 22 -14.08 -2.58 -11.81
C TYR A 22 -12.90 -1.61 -11.63
N PRO A 23 -13.13 -0.38 -11.09
CA PRO A 23 -12.06 0.59 -10.90
C PRO A 23 -10.95 0.08 -9.98
N VAL A 24 -9.70 0.23 -10.41
CA VAL A 24 -8.49 -0.15 -9.65
C VAL A 24 -7.47 0.98 -9.67
N ILE A 25 -6.73 1.12 -8.57
CA ILE A 25 -5.64 2.08 -8.42
C ILE A 25 -4.48 1.46 -7.63
N ASP A 26 -3.40 2.21 -7.47
CA ASP A 26 -2.26 1.90 -6.59
C ASP A 26 -1.55 0.60 -6.94
N ALA A 27 -1.30 0.38 -8.22
CA ALA A 27 -0.59 -0.80 -8.70
C ALA A 27 0.84 -0.86 -8.12
N ASN A 28 1.18 -1.98 -7.49
CA ASN A 28 2.52 -2.29 -7.00
C ASN A 28 2.92 -3.70 -7.42
N LEU A 29 4.17 -3.87 -7.86
CA LEU A 29 4.69 -5.15 -8.28
C LEU A 29 5.68 -5.72 -7.28
N TYR A 30 5.57 -7.01 -7.01
CA TYR A 30 6.55 -7.77 -6.25
C TYR A 30 7.02 -8.98 -7.06
N ARG A 31 8.35 -9.15 -7.17
CA ARG A 31 8.96 -10.28 -7.87
C ARG A 31 9.79 -11.13 -6.93
N GLU A 32 9.59 -12.44 -7.03
CA GLU A 32 10.35 -13.43 -6.30
C GLU A 32 10.35 -14.77 -7.05
N ASP A 33 11.49 -15.43 -7.12
CA ASP A 33 11.67 -16.76 -7.71
C ASP A 33 11.07 -16.90 -9.13
N GLY A 34 11.24 -15.86 -9.95
CA GLY A 34 10.73 -15.81 -11.33
C GLY A 34 9.23 -15.53 -11.47
N ARG A 35 8.50 -15.46 -10.36
CA ARG A 35 7.08 -15.08 -10.31
C ARG A 35 6.92 -13.59 -10.08
N CYS A 36 5.83 -13.02 -10.58
CA CYS A 36 5.51 -11.61 -10.41
C CYS A 36 4.07 -11.47 -9.92
N TYR A 37 3.88 -10.69 -8.87
CA TYR A 37 2.59 -10.45 -8.25
C TYR A 37 2.23 -8.98 -8.40
N LEU A 38 1.03 -8.71 -8.88
CA LEU A 38 0.42 -7.38 -8.94
C LEU A 38 -0.47 -7.20 -7.71
N TYR A 39 -0.16 -6.20 -6.91
CA TYR A 39 -1.02 -5.72 -5.82
C TYR A 39 -1.73 -4.46 -6.29
N TYR A 40 -3.00 -4.30 -5.91
CA TYR A 40 -3.79 -3.16 -6.29
C TYR A 40 -4.93 -2.92 -5.29
N SER A 41 -5.45 -1.70 -5.31
CA SER A 41 -6.63 -1.33 -4.55
C SER A 41 -7.86 -1.37 -5.45
N ARG A 42 -8.88 -2.19 -5.12
CA ARG A 42 -10.21 -2.04 -5.69
C ARG A 42 -10.79 -0.75 -5.14
N CYS A 43 -10.73 0.29 -5.92
CA CYS A 43 -11.12 1.62 -5.51
C CYS A 43 -12.62 1.79 -5.73
N CYS A 44 -13.11 2.32 -4.81
CA CYS A 44 -13.87 3.46 -4.36
C CYS A 44 -15.14 3.63 -5.20
N TYR A 45 -15.89 4.68 -4.97
CA TYR A 45 -17.10 5.11 -5.67
C TYR A 45 -18.21 4.04 -5.82
N GLU A 46 -17.96 2.94 -6.51
CA GLU A 46 -18.95 1.88 -6.79
C GLU A 46 -18.88 0.73 -5.78
N HIS A 47 -17.76 0.65 -5.02
CA HIS A 47 -17.58 -0.41 -4.03
C HIS A 47 -18.17 -0.03 -2.69
N ARG A 48 -19.45 -0.36 -2.48
CA ARG A 48 -20.17 -0.05 -1.23
C ARG A 48 -20.40 -1.29 -0.39
N VAL A 49 -20.07 -1.14 0.91
CA VAL A 49 -20.29 -2.14 1.94
C VAL A 49 -21.17 -1.52 3.03
N GLY A 50 -22.44 -1.87 3.07
CA GLY A 50 -23.42 -1.18 3.89
C GLY A 50 -23.54 0.29 3.48
N GLN A 51 -23.31 1.19 4.44
CA GLN A 51 -23.34 2.64 4.20
C GLN A 51 -22.02 3.24 3.74
N TRP A 52 -20.93 2.46 3.76
CA TRP A 52 -19.57 2.93 3.51
C TRP A 52 -19.13 2.69 2.07
N GLU A 53 -18.42 3.63 1.50
CA GLU A 53 -17.57 3.43 0.33
C GLU A 53 -16.25 2.82 0.81
N GLU A 54 -15.91 1.62 0.34
CA GLU A 54 -14.70 0.92 0.78
C GLU A 54 -13.70 0.73 -0.36
N SER A 55 -12.41 0.79 -0.02
CA SER A 55 -11.31 0.32 -0.86
C SER A 55 -10.68 -0.89 -0.20
N TRP A 56 -10.48 -1.96 -0.98
CA TRP A 56 -9.91 -3.22 -0.54
C TRP A 56 -8.67 -3.56 -1.37
N ILE A 57 -7.69 -4.18 -0.72
CA ILE A 57 -6.44 -4.56 -1.37
C ILE A 57 -6.53 -6.00 -1.84
N TYR A 58 -6.20 -6.19 -3.11
CA TYR A 58 -6.14 -7.48 -3.79
C TYR A 58 -4.74 -7.74 -4.34
N SER A 59 -4.46 -8.98 -4.67
CA SER A 59 -3.32 -9.37 -5.49
C SER A 59 -3.72 -10.42 -6.51
N VAL A 60 -2.97 -10.44 -7.62
CA VAL A 60 -3.05 -11.47 -8.65
C VAL A 60 -1.64 -11.73 -9.18
N GLU A 61 -1.35 -12.99 -9.54
CA GLU A 61 -0.10 -13.32 -10.19
C GLU A 61 -0.14 -12.97 -11.67
N LEU A 62 0.91 -12.32 -12.17
CA LEU A 62 1.08 -12.00 -13.58
C LEU A 62 1.74 -13.18 -14.30
N LYS A 63 1.41 -13.36 -15.57
CA LYS A 63 2.18 -14.25 -16.45
C LYS A 63 3.62 -13.74 -16.60
N PRO A 64 4.60 -14.62 -16.79
CA PRO A 64 6.02 -14.24 -16.89
C PRO A 64 6.33 -13.22 -18.00
N ASP A 65 5.54 -13.23 -19.06
CA ASP A 65 5.66 -12.33 -20.21
C ASP A 65 4.83 -11.04 -20.08
N PHE A 66 4.16 -10.86 -18.94
CA PHE A 66 3.22 -9.74 -18.69
C PHE A 66 2.05 -9.64 -19.67
N SER A 67 1.71 -10.70 -20.39
CA SER A 67 0.57 -10.72 -21.33
C SER A 67 -0.79 -10.81 -20.63
N GLY A 68 -0.83 -10.91 -19.31
CA GLY A 68 -2.04 -11.05 -18.52
C GLY A 68 -1.76 -11.64 -17.15
N VAL A 69 -2.81 -12.13 -16.51
CA VAL A 69 -2.79 -12.71 -15.16
C VAL A 69 -2.89 -14.23 -15.19
N THR A 70 -2.48 -14.85 -14.07
CA THR A 70 -2.62 -16.29 -13.83
C THR A 70 -3.57 -16.51 -12.65
N GLY A 71 -4.75 -17.04 -12.92
CA GLY A 71 -5.78 -17.28 -11.89
C GLY A 71 -6.60 -16.04 -11.54
N GLU A 72 -7.34 -16.15 -10.44
CA GLU A 72 -8.25 -15.13 -9.97
C GLU A 72 -7.61 -14.21 -8.92
N PRO A 73 -8.04 -12.94 -8.84
CA PRO A 73 -7.59 -12.04 -7.78
C PRO A 73 -7.93 -12.56 -6.37
N VAL A 74 -6.96 -12.44 -5.47
CA VAL A 74 -7.11 -12.81 -4.06
C VAL A 74 -7.30 -11.56 -3.22
N LEU A 75 -8.36 -11.50 -2.42
CA LEU A 75 -8.55 -10.47 -1.42
C LEU A 75 -7.53 -10.63 -0.29
N LEU A 76 -6.76 -9.57 -0.02
CA LEU A 76 -5.71 -9.58 1.00
C LEU A 76 -6.09 -8.79 2.24
N LEU A 77 -6.58 -7.56 2.07
CA LEU A 77 -6.95 -6.67 3.19
C LEU A 77 -8.23 -5.89 2.86
N ARG A 78 -9.02 -5.66 3.90
CA ARG A 78 -10.18 -4.76 3.91
C ARG A 78 -10.24 -4.04 5.27
N PRO A 79 -10.97 -2.93 5.41
CA PRO A 79 -11.09 -2.24 6.70
C PRO A 79 -11.70 -3.13 7.79
N GLU A 80 -10.94 -3.32 8.89
CA GLU A 80 -11.31 -4.19 10.02
C GLU A 80 -10.91 -3.62 11.39
N GLN A 81 -9.82 -2.82 11.44
CA GLN A 81 -9.34 -2.21 12.69
C GLN A 81 -10.00 -0.84 12.90
N ASP A 82 -10.23 -0.46 14.15
CA ASP A 82 -10.92 0.79 14.50
C ASP A 82 -10.27 2.05 13.96
N TRP A 83 -8.93 2.07 13.90
CA TRP A 83 -8.20 3.21 13.37
C TRP A 83 -8.44 3.44 11.87
N GLU A 84 -8.83 2.42 11.12
CA GLU A 84 -9.08 2.47 9.67
C GLU A 84 -10.42 3.13 9.33
N GLY A 85 -11.24 3.39 10.33
CA GLY A 85 -12.54 4.05 10.19
C GLY A 85 -12.64 5.41 10.87
N ARG A 86 -11.55 6.01 11.34
CA ARG A 86 -11.58 7.29 12.10
C ARG A 86 -12.24 8.43 11.35
N SER A 87 -12.02 8.51 10.04
CA SER A 87 -12.64 9.53 9.19
C SER A 87 -13.99 9.12 8.58
N ALA A 88 -14.46 7.90 8.82
CA ALA A 88 -15.61 7.33 8.11
C ALA A 88 -16.89 8.14 8.32
N ALA A 89 -17.19 8.56 9.54
CA ALA A 89 -18.39 9.34 9.85
C ALA A 89 -18.45 10.69 9.10
N ALA A 90 -17.28 11.32 8.88
CA ALA A 90 -17.19 12.60 8.19
C ALA A 90 -17.12 12.46 6.66
N THR A 91 -16.59 11.34 6.15
CA THR A 91 -16.28 11.18 4.73
C THR A 91 -17.17 10.16 4.01
N GLY A 92 -17.86 9.29 4.74
CA GLY A 92 -18.55 8.12 4.18
C GLY A 92 -17.62 7.02 3.68
N ARG A 93 -16.33 7.06 4.02
CA ARG A 93 -15.27 6.27 3.41
C ARG A 93 -14.47 5.47 4.43
N ARG A 94 -14.23 4.20 4.10
CA ARG A 94 -13.36 3.28 4.83
C ARG A 94 -12.44 2.62 3.81
N TRP A 95 -11.24 3.15 3.66
CA TRP A 95 -10.31 2.68 2.64
C TRP A 95 -9.12 1.96 3.25
N ASN A 96 -8.72 0.83 2.64
CA ASN A 96 -7.39 0.27 2.69
C ASN A 96 -6.81 0.33 1.29
N GLU A 97 -5.69 1.00 1.10
CA GLU A 97 -5.10 1.29 -0.21
C GLU A 97 -3.58 1.48 -0.15
N GLY A 98 -2.94 1.75 -1.28
CA GLY A 98 -1.53 2.11 -1.35
C GLY A 98 -0.61 1.04 -0.78
N SER A 99 -0.84 -0.22 -1.12
CA SER A 99 -0.06 -1.35 -0.61
C SER A 99 1.36 -1.39 -1.17
N PHE A 100 2.31 -1.75 -0.31
CA PHE A 100 3.69 -2.04 -0.70
C PHE A 100 4.16 -3.29 0.03
N LEU A 101 4.71 -4.26 -0.72
CA LEU A 101 5.18 -5.52 -0.17
C LEU A 101 6.70 -5.57 -0.09
N LEU A 102 7.21 -6.10 1.02
CA LEU A 102 8.59 -6.51 1.16
C LEU A 102 8.70 -7.85 1.91
N ARG A 103 9.82 -8.56 1.74
CA ARG A 103 10.15 -9.76 2.51
C ARG A 103 11.29 -9.48 3.47
N GLN A 104 11.13 -9.86 4.73
CA GLN A 104 12.14 -9.73 5.77
C GLN A 104 12.11 -10.96 6.69
N GLY A 105 13.28 -11.58 6.89
CA GLY A 105 13.40 -12.74 7.78
C GLY A 105 12.51 -13.93 7.42
N GLY A 106 12.26 -14.15 6.12
CA GLY A 106 11.39 -15.21 5.63
C GLY A 106 9.89 -14.89 5.63
N ARG A 107 9.46 -13.77 6.21
CA ARG A 107 8.07 -13.33 6.31
C ARG A 107 7.80 -12.16 5.36
N TYR A 108 6.59 -12.07 4.84
CA TYR A 108 6.12 -10.96 4.01
C TYR A 108 5.47 -9.90 4.88
N TYR A 109 5.79 -8.65 4.60
CA TYR A 109 5.26 -7.45 5.24
C TYR A 109 4.62 -6.57 4.19
N MET A 110 3.36 -6.29 4.34
CA MET A 110 2.62 -5.37 3.49
C MET A 110 2.30 -4.12 4.27
N THR A 111 2.92 -2.97 3.91
CA THR A 111 2.42 -1.69 4.39
C THR A 111 1.22 -1.29 3.56
N TYR A 112 0.27 -0.61 4.18
CA TYR A 112 -0.94 -0.09 3.54
C TYR A 112 -1.38 1.19 4.23
N SER A 113 -2.21 1.96 3.55
CA SER A 113 -2.77 3.18 4.11
C SER A 113 -4.26 3.04 4.35
N ALA A 114 -4.77 3.71 5.36
CA ALA A 114 -6.19 3.69 5.65
C ALA A 114 -6.75 5.07 6.01
N ASN A 115 -8.08 5.18 5.98
CA ASN A 115 -8.89 6.39 6.02
C ASN A 115 -8.92 7.14 4.67
N CYS A 116 -9.43 8.38 4.65
CA CYS A 116 -9.48 9.20 3.45
C CYS A 116 -8.17 9.98 3.28
N PHE A 117 -7.53 9.83 2.13
CA PHE A 117 -6.24 10.49 1.83
C PHE A 117 -6.28 12.02 1.96
N ALA A 118 -7.44 12.65 1.81
CA ALA A 118 -7.61 14.09 1.91
C ALA A 118 -7.71 14.58 3.37
N GLY A 119 -7.90 13.66 4.32
CA GLY A 119 -8.08 13.99 5.74
C GLY A 119 -6.81 13.87 6.57
N PRO A 120 -6.79 14.44 7.78
CA PRO A 120 -5.64 14.38 8.68
C PRO A 120 -5.41 12.99 9.29
N ASP A 121 -6.42 12.12 9.27
CA ASP A 121 -6.38 10.79 9.86
C ASP A 121 -5.85 9.70 8.90
N TYR A 122 -5.47 10.08 7.67
CA TYR A 122 -4.80 9.17 6.76
C TYR A 122 -3.51 8.69 7.40
N ALA A 123 -3.31 7.37 7.47
CA ALA A 123 -2.25 6.76 8.26
C ALA A 123 -1.78 5.45 7.63
N VAL A 124 -0.59 4.97 8.03
CA VAL A 124 0.00 3.73 7.54
C VAL A 124 -0.06 2.66 8.62
N GLY A 125 -0.56 1.49 8.25
CA GLY A 125 -0.43 0.25 8.98
C GLY A 125 0.38 -0.79 8.22
N TYR A 126 0.57 -1.96 8.82
CA TYR A 126 1.12 -3.11 8.12
C TYR A 126 0.41 -4.41 8.50
N ALA A 127 0.54 -5.39 7.63
CA ALA A 127 0.10 -6.76 7.83
C ALA A 127 1.22 -7.73 7.45
N THR A 128 1.18 -8.95 7.98
CA THR A 128 2.19 -9.97 7.69
C THR A 128 1.58 -11.26 7.19
N ALA A 129 2.34 -12.00 6.37
CA ALA A 129 1.97 -13.31 5.84
C ALA A 129 3.20 -14.22 5.66
N GLU A 130 2.94 -15.50 5.46
CA GLU A 130 3.95 -16.50 5.10
C GLU A 130 4.04 -16.72 3.57
N SER A 131 3.15 -16.07 2.80
CA SER A 131 3.08 -16.15 1.34
C SER A 131 2.79 -14.76 0.75
N PRO A 132 3.29 -14.45 -0.47
CA PRO A 132 2.97 -13.19 -1.14
C PRO A 132 1.48 -13.02 -1.46
N LEU A 133 0.72 -14.12 -1.52
CA LEU A 133 -0.73 -14.10 -1.71
C LEU A 133 -1.51 -14.25 -0.39
N GLY A 134 -0.84 -14.10 0.75
CA GLY A 134 -1.48 -14.18 2.07
C GLY A 134 -1.71 -15.61 2.58
N PRO A 135 -2.63 -15.80 3.54
CA PRO A 135 -3.45 -14.76 4.16
C PRO A 135 -2.62 -13.77 5.00
N PHE A 136 -2.96 -12.49 4.88
CA PHE A 136 -2.31 -11.44 5.65
C PHE A 136 -3.03 -11.19 6.98
N VAL A 137 -2.26 -11.04 8.06
CA VAL A 137 -2.75 -10.68 9.39
C VAL A 137 -2.24 -9.29 9.74
N LYS A 138 -3.15 -8.36 10.00
CA LYS A 138 -2.84 -7.00 10.40
C LYS A 138 -2.16 -6.97 11.76
N ALA A 139 -1.12 -6.14 11.90
CA ALA A 139 -0.44 -5.95 13.17
C ALA A 139 -1.37 -5.29 14.21
N ALA A 140 -1.27 -5.74 15.45
CA ALA A 140 -2.10 -5.22 16.53
C ALA A 140 -1.69 -3.80 16.94
N GLU A 141 -0.42 -3.43 16.68
CA GLU A 141 0.16 -2.12 16.98
C GLU A 141 -0.13 -1.04 15.93
N ASN A 142 -0.86 -1.35 14.87
CA ASN A 142 -1.26 -0.36 13.87
C ASN A 142 -2.08 0.80 14.47
N PRO A 143 -1.96 2.03 13.93
CA PRO A 143 -1.08 2.43 12.83
C PRO A 143 0.36 2.63 13.27
N ILE A 144 1.33 2.33 12.38
CA ILE A 144 2.76 2.53 12.64
C ILE A 144 3.25 3.93 12.23
N LEU A 145 2.48 4.64 11.42
CA LEU A 145 2.75 6.02 11.02
C LEU A 145 1.42 6.75 10.86
N GLU A 146 1.21 7.77 11.65
CA GLU A 146 0.03 8.63 11.60
C GLU A 146 0.45 10.10 11.78
N ARG A 147 -0.49 11.01 11.86
CA ARG A 147 -0.22 12.43 12.14
C ARG A 147 0.66 12.60 13.39
N GLY A 148 1.61 13.51 13.32
CA GLY A 148 2.49 13.84 14.46
C GLY A 148 3.34 15.06 14.19
N GLY A 149 3.61 15.87 15.24
CA GLY A 149 4.24 17.17 15.07
C GLY A 149 3.43 18.07 14.14
N GLU A 150 4.09 18.57 13.10
CA GLU A 150 3.45 19.44 12.09
C GLU A 150 2.90 18.68 10.88
N VAL A 151 3.11 17.35 10.81
CA VAL A 151 2.72 16.53 9.65
C VAL A 151 1.40 15.82 9.90
N THR A 152 0.50 15.92 8.93
CA THR A 152 -0.81 15.28 8.94
C THR A 152 -1.08 14.54 7.62
N GLY A 153 -2.06 13.65 7.60
CA GLY A 153 -2.46 12.94 6.39
C GLY A 153 -1.34 12.10 5.80
N THR A 154 -0.59 11.39 6.68
CA THR A 154 0.55 10.56 6.31
C THR A 154 0.09 9.26 5.65
N GLY A 155 0.63 8.91 4.50
CA GLY A 155 0.22 7.67 3.84
C GLY A 155 0.91 7.39 2.51
N HIS A 156 0.40 6.39 1.81
CA HIS A 156 0.85 5.88 0.52
C HIS A 156 2.36 5.68 0.49
N SER A 157 2.81 4.75 1.32
CA SER A 157 4.22 4.57 1.64
C SER A 157 4.88 3.47 0.81
N CYS A 158 6.19 3.58 0.66
CA CYS A 158 7.05 2.48 0.24
C CYS A 158 8.28 2.39 1.15
N LEU A 159 8.84 1.20 1.26
CA LEU A 159 10.05 0.92 2.04
C LEU A 159 11.21 0.62 1.10
N PHE A 160 12.37 1.16 1.41
CA PHE A 160 13.58 0.85 0.65
C PHE A 160 14.82 0.87 1.55
N ARG A 161 15.88 0.20 1.10
CA ARG A 161 17.18 0.25 1.78
C ARG A 161 18.12 1.18 1.05
N THR A 162 18.80 2.02 1.80
CA THR A 162 19.91 2.82 1.29
C THR A 162 21.09 1.91 0.91
N ARG A 163 22.07 2.47 0.20
CA ARG A 163 23.33 1.75 -0.10
C ARG A 163 24.10 1.33 1.15
N GLN A 164 23.90 2.02 2.29
CA GLN A 164 24.47 1.71 3.58
C GLN A 164 23.65 0.68 4.37
N GLY A 165 22.55 0.17 3.80
CA GLY A 165 21.71 -0.84 4.41
C GLY A 165 20.62 -0.30 5.36
N GLN A 166 20.56 1.02 5.58
CA GLN A 166 19.51 1.62 6.39
C GLN A 166 18.14 1.44 5.73
N LEU A 167 17.15 0.99 6.48
CA LEU A 167 15.76 0.93 6.02
C LEU A 167 15.10 2.29 6.21
N LEU A 168 14.49 2.79 5.14
CA LEU A 168 13.71 4.03 5.15
C LEU A 168 12.30 3.74 4.65
N ILE A 169 11.33 4.48 5.20
CA ILE A 169 9.99 4.60 4.67
C ILE A 169 9.84 5.97 4.00
N CYS A 170 9.43 5.95 2.71
CA CYS A 170 9.00 7.14 2.00
C CYS A 170 7.48 7.19 2.03
N TYR A 171 6.92 8.33 2.37
CA TYR A 171 5.47 8.53 2.47
C TYR A 171 5.11 9.97 2.13
N HIS A 172 3.85 10.25 1.81
CA HIS A 172 3.41 11.62 1.72
C HIS A 172 2.77 12.12 3.02
N GLY A 173 2.75 13.42 3.18
CA GLY A 173 2.04 14.11 4.25
C GLY A 173 1.79 15.55 3.85
N ARG A 174 1.20 16.31 4.77
CA ARG A 174 0.92 17.74 4.66
C ARG A 174 1.38 18.47 5.90
N THR A 175 1.74 19.73 5.72
CA THR A 175 2.03 20.67 6.82
C THR A 175 1.19 21.92 6.66
N ALA A 176 1.18 22.78 7.66
CA ALA A 176 0.53 24.09 7.55
C ALA A 176 1.07 24.91 6.37
N ALA A 177 2.36 24.78 6.06
CA ALA A 177 3.00 25.49 4.94
C ALA A 177 2.59 24.93 3.56
N THR A 178 2.29 23.65 3.45
CA THR A 178 1.90 23.00 2.18
C THR A 178 0.39 23.02 1.95
N GLY A 179 -0.42 23.33 2.98
CA GLY A 179 -1.87 23.33 2.88
C GLY A 179 -2.43 21.97 2.46
N GLN A 180 -3.05 21.90 1.28
CA GLN A 180 -3.61 20.67 0.73
C GLN A 180 -2.61 19.87 -0.12
N ASP A 181 -1.46 20.45 -0.46
CA ASP A 181 -0.45 19.78 -1.27
C ASP A 181 0.24 18.67 -0.48
N ARG A 182 0.36 17.52 -1.12
CA ARG A 182 1.08 16.38 -0.57
C ARG A 182 2.55 16.49 -0.90
N VAL A 183 3.40 16.43 0.10
CA VAL A 183 4.86 16.42 -0.06
C VAL A 183 5.46 15.14 0.47
N ALA A 184 6.58 14.72 -0.10
CA ALA A 184 7.26 13.49 0.29
C ALA A 184 8.08 13.71 1.56
N PHE A 185 7.99 12.74 2.47
CA PHE A 185 8.78 12.63 3.68
C PHE A 185 9.57 11.33 3.69
N LEU A 186 10.67 11.32 4.41
CA LEU A 186 11.48 10.14 4.68
C LEU A 186 11.67 10.01 6.19
N SER A 187 11.45 8.80 6.70
CA SER A 187 11.74 8.46 8.10
C SER A 187 12.55 7.16 8.17
N PRO A 188 13.45 7.02 9.14
CA PRO A 188 14.07 5.73 9.43
C PRO A 188 13.02 4.71 9.85
N ALA A 189 13.25 3.46 9.48
CA ALA A 189 12.44 2.34 9.91
C ALA A 189 13.33 1.15 10.27
N HIS A 190 12.84 0.27 11.11
CA HIS A 190 13.57 -0.94 11.47
C HIS A 190 12.60 -2.07 11.86
N PHE A 191 13.14 -3.28 11.87
CA PHE A 191 12.44 -4.44 12.42
C PHE A 191 13.00 -4.74 13.80
N THR A 192 12.12 -4.90 14.80
CA THR A 192 12.52 -5.36 16.13
C THR A 192 12.94 -6.83 16.10
N ALA A 193 13.54 -7.33 17.17
CA ALA A 193 13.88 -8.74 17.33
C ALA A 193 12.63 -9.66 17.26
N GLN A 194 11.46 -9.14 17.59
CA GLN A 194 10.18 -9.85 17.50
C GLN A 194 9.52 -9.75 16.11
N GLY A 195 10.19 -9.09 15.14
CA GLY A 195 9.69 -8.92 13.78
C GLY A 195 8.62 -7.84 13.63
N ARG A 196 8.51 -6.88 14.55
CA ARG A 196 7.63 -5.72 14.38
C ARG A 196 8.31 -4.68 13.51
N LEU A 197 7.55 -4.11 12.57
CA LEU A 197 8.01 -2.95 11.80
C LEU A 197 7.73 -1.67 12.60
N VAL A 198 8.78 -0.89 12.83
CA VAL A 198 8.73 0.38 13.57
C VAL A 198 9.22 1.50 12.67
N VAL A 199 8.51 2.63 12.68
CA VAL A 199 8.89 3.88 12.01
C VAL A 199 9.32 4.89 13.07
N GLU A 200 10.53 5.46 12.90
CA GLU A 200 11.06 6.50 13.76
C GLU A 200 10.56 7.88 13.30
N ARG A 201 10.21 8.74 14.26
CA ARG A 201 9.72 10.10 14.00
C ARG A 201 10.68 11.13 14.54
#